data_7010f0c3ebc97d9b3dcee65b50358bf6
#
_entry.id   7010f0c3ebc97d9b3dcee65b50358bf6
#
_cell.length_a   1.000
_cell.length_b   1.000
_cell.length_c   1.000
_cell.angle_alpha   90.00
_cell.angle_beta   90.00
_cell.angle_gamma   90.00
#
_symmetry.space_group_name_H-M   'P 1'
#
loop_
_entity.id
_entity.type
_entity.pdbx_description
1 polymer ?
#
loop_
_entity_poly.entity_id
_entity_poly.type
_entity_poly.pdbx_seq_one_letter_code
_entity_poly.pdbx_strand_id
1 'polypeptide(L)'
;MCNILAHKYPVKPTIALFIHDPRCSVQSGNGIMQALGSNYNFKLFSKNEVEDVFFDGVDMVAVPGGFGDADSYDTLFKNNAQAVRRFVRQGGRYLGICMGAYWAGQHYLNILDSVDAVQYLKRPGTDTRRPHAKYMSVTWQGETDHMFWYDGCALVGDRSKFETVATYTNGDAMAIRQNRIGLIGCHPEAEQFWYNDYSWMRRHWAGGHRHRLIEFADQLMQS
;
A
#
# COMPACT_ATOMS: atom_id res chain seq x y z
N MET A 1 33.36 21.48 33.09
CA MET A 1 32.05 20.86 32.87
C MET A 1 31.85 20.80 31.35
N CYS A 2 32.01 19.62 30.75
CA CYS A 2 31.90 19.44 29.30
C CYS A 2 30.43 19.15 28.96
N ASN A 3 29.74 20.11 28.32
CA ASN A 3 28.38 19.93 27.85
C ASN A 3 28.44 19.03 26.60
N ILE A 4 28.18 17.73 26.78
CA ILE A 4 27.93 16.81 25.67
C ILE A 4 26.54 17.15 25.13
N LEU A 5 26.48 17.95 24.06
CA LEU A 5 25.28 18.10 23.23
C LEU A 5 24.98 16.74 22.61
N ALA A 6 24.11 15.99 23.26
CA ALA A 6 23.51 14.80 22.65
C ALA A 6 22.72 15.27 21.42
N HIS A 7 23.30 15.11 20.23
CA HIS A 7 22.56 15.20 18.99
C HIS A 7 21.53 14.07 19.01
N LYS A 8 20.30 14.36 19.45
CA LYS A 8 19.16 13.46 19.26
C LYS A 8 18.91 13.37 17.76
N TYR A 9 19.42 12.33 17.11
CA TYR A 9 18.90 11.97 15.80
C TYR A 9 17.40 11.79 15.94
N PRO A 10 16.58 12.37 15.06
CA PRO A 10 15.13 12.18 15.11
C PRO A 10 14.85 10.66 15.03
N VAL A 11 14.06 10.17 15.99
CA VAL A 11 13.66 8.75 16.01
C VAL A 11 12.80 8.54 14.76
N LYS A 12 13.24 7.61 13.90
CA LYS A 12 12.47 7.26 12.69
C LYS A 12 11.13 6.65 13.11
N PRO A 13 10.02 7.05 12.47
CA PRO A 13 8.74 6.38 12.68
C PRO A 13 8.81 4.90 12.38
N THR A 14 7.95 4.11 13.03
CA THR A 14 7.94 2.65 12.90
C THR A 14 6.70 2.19 12.11
N ILE A 15 6.95 1.39 11.08
CA ILE A 15 5.92 0.72 10.27
C ILE A 15 5.81 -0.74 10.72
N ALA A 16 4.62 -1.16 11.18
CA ALA A 16 4.28 -2.58 11.28
C ALA A 16 3.92 -3.10 9.88
N LEU A 17 4.79 -3.93 9.30
CA LEU A 17 4.62 -4.44 7.95
C LEU A 17 4.15 -5.89 8.00
N PHE A 18 2.98 -6.15 7.38
CA PHE A 18 2.47 -7.50 7.18
C PHE A 18 3.30 -8.23 6.12
N ILE A 19 3.79 -9.43 6.46
CA ILE A 19 4.53 -10.28 5.55
C ILE A 19 4.30 -11.74 5.94
N HIS A 20 3.84 -12.59 5.03
CA HIS A 20 3.52 -13.95 5.41
C HIS A 20 3.96 -15.03 4.43
N ASP A 21 3.43 -15.01 3.22
CA ASP A 21 3.68 -16.08 2.23
C ASP A 21 4.61 -15.56 1.13
N PRO A 22 5.69 -16.29 0.78
CA PRO A 22 6.62 -15.85 -0.28
C PRO A 22 5.96 -15.52 -1.62
N ARG A 23 4.86 -16.19 -1.94
CA ARG A 23 4.13 -15.96 -3.20
C ARG A 23 3.11 -14.85 -3.12
N CYS A 24 2.69 -14.42 -1.91
CA CYS A 24 1.62 -13.46 -1.73
C CYS A 24 2.12 -12.06 -1.38
N SER A 25 3.08 -11.93 -0.47
CA SER A 25 3.41 -10.61 0.09
C SER A 25 4.90 -10.35 0.27
N VAL A 26 5.77 -11.37 0.25
CA VAL A 26 7.20 -11.17 0.56
C VAL A 26 7.88 -10.25 -0.44
N GLN A 27 7.64 -10.39 -1.74
CA GLN A 27 8.26 -9.52 -2.76
C GLN A 27 7.82 -8.07 -2.61
N SER A 28 6.51 -7.83 -2.46
CA SER A 28 5.97 -6.49 -2.25
C SER A 28 6.45 -5.91 -0.90
N GLY A 29 6.45 -6.70 0.18
CA GLY A 29 6.99 -6.31 1.47
C GLY A 29 8.48 -5.91 1.39
N ASN A 30 9.30 -6.67 0.67
CA ASN A 30 10.70 -6.34 0.43
C ASN A 30 10.85 -5.02 -0.35
N GLY A 31 10.05 -4.81 -1.39
CA GLY A 31 10.04 -3.56 -2.15
C GLY A 31 9.69 -2.35 -1.28
N ILE A 32 8.68 -2.50 -0.39
CA ILE A 32 8.32 -1.46 0.60
C ILE A 32 9.49 -1.18 1.54
N MET A 33 10.12 -2.21 2.11
CA MET A 33 11.26 -2.03 3.01
C MET A 33 12.44 -1.35 2.32
N GLN A 34 12.74 -1.71 1.07
CA GLN A 34 13.80 -1.08 0.29
C GLN A 34 13.48 0.38 -0.06
N ALA A 35 12.22 0.70 -0.36
CA ALA A 35 11.81 2.07 -0.65
C ALA A 35 11.86 2.96 0.60
N LEU A 36 11.31 2.49 1.72
CA LEU A 36 11.06 3.31 2.90
C LEU A 36 12.13 3.19 4.00
N GLY A 37 13.05 2.21 3.92
CA GLY A 37 14.00 1.88 5.02
C GLY A 37 14.97 3.01 5.39
N SER A 38 15.18 3.99 4.51
CA SER A 38 15.95 5.19 4.86
C SER A 38 15.24 6.10 5.85
N ASN A 39 13.89 6.14 5.81
CA ASN A 39 13.06 7.08 6.58
C ASN A 39 12.32 6.40 7.75
N TYR A 40 12.15 5.07 7.71
CA TYR A 40 11.30 4.32 8.63
C TYR A 40 12.00 3.11 9.22
N ASN A 41 11.62 2.74 10.44
CA ASN A 41 11.91 1.44 11.03
C ASN A 41 10.79 0.46 10.69
N PHE A 42 11.10 -0.86 10.71
CA PHE A 42 10.10 -1.89 10.43
C PHE A 42 9.96 -2.88 11.59
N LYS A 43 8.72 -3.22 11.92
CA LYS A 43 8.32 -4.32 12.81
C LYS A 43 7.47 -5.28 12.00
N LEU A 44 7.96 -6.50 11.77
CA LEU A 44 7.26 -7.44 10.88
C LEU A 44 6.24 -8.27 11.66
N PHE A 45 5.08 -8.53 11.04
CA PHE A 45 4.10 -9.48 11.55
C PHE A 45 3.52 -10.34 10.42
N SER A 46 2.94 -11.48 10.76
CA SER A 46 2.45 -12.46 9.81
C SER A 46 1.01 -12.89 10.16
N LYS A 47 0.56 -14.03 9.64
CA LYS A 47 -0.78 -14.57 9.91
C LYS A 47 -1.05 -14.93 11.37
N ASN A 48 0.01 -15.11 12.17
CA ASN A 48 -0.17 -15.39 13.59
C ASN A 48 -0.79 -14.18 14.27
N GLU A 49 -1.77 -14.43 15.12
CA GLU A 49 -2.44 -13.36 15.86
C GLU A 49 -1.43 -12.54 16.67
N VAL A 50 -1.57 -11.22 16.59
CA VAL A 50 -0.81 -10.29 17.41
C VAL A 50 -1.73 -9.62 18.42
N GLU A 51 -1.26 -9.46 19.64
CA GLU A 51 -1.93 -8.67 20.67
C GLU A 51 -1.81 -7.18 20.41
N ASP A 52 -2.69 -6.38 21.00
CA ASP A 52 -2.68 -4.91 20.81
C ASP A 52 -1.34 -4.27 21.20
N VAL A 53 -0.66 -4.82 22.21
CA VAL A 53 0.68 -4.38 22.65
C VAL A 53 1.72 -4.49 21.54
N PHE A 54 1.49 -5.31 20.51
CA PHE A 54 2.38 -5.36 19.34
C PHE A 54 2.46 -4.01 18.64
N PHE A 55 1.40 -3.21 18.68
CA PHE A 55 1.35 -1.91 18.01
C PHE A 55 1.88 -0.76 18.86
N ASP A 56 2.35 -1.02 20.10
CA ASP A 56 2.99 0.01 20.92
C ASP A 56 4.24 0.56 20.22
N GLY A 57 4.28 1.87 20.05
CA GLY A 57 5.36 2.56 19.35
C GLY A 57 5.34 2.39 17.82
N VAL A 58 4.25 1.84 17.25
CA VAL A 58 4.00 1.78 15.82
C VAL A 58 3.23 3.03 15.37
N ASP A 59 3.65 3.65 14.27
CA ASP A 59 3.02 4.83 13.70
C ASP A 59 2.10 4.49 12.53
N MET A 60 2.40 3.41 11.81
CA MET A 60 1.65 2.98 10.62
C MET A 60 1.64 1.44 10.49
N VAL A 61 0.51 0.88 10.11
CA VAL A 61 0.42 -0.50 9.60
C VAL A 61 0.48 -0.46 8.08
N ALA A 62 1.37 -1.26 7.49
CA ALA A 62 1.45 -1.43 6.04
C ALA A 62 1.07 -2.87 5.65
N VAL A 63 0.17 -3.00 4.69
CA VAL A 63 -0.23 -4.27 4.08
C VAL A 63 0.13 -4.24 2.60
N PRO A 64 1.06 -5.10 2.17
CA PRO A 64 1.61 -5.09 0.81
C PRO A 64 0.68 -5.73 -0.21
N GLY A 65 1.16 -5.84 -1.44
CA GLY A 65 0.52 -6.60 -2.50
C GLY A 65 0.59 -8.11 -2.29
N GLY A 66 -0.33 -8.82 -2.95
CA GLY A 66 -0.47 -10.28 -2.89
C GLY A 66 -1.83 -10.71 -3.43
N PHE A 67 -2.29 -11.89 -3.09
CA PHE A 67 -3.64 -12.36 -3.44
C PHE A 67 -4.69 -11.68 -2.55
N GLY A 68 -5.55 -10.84 -3.16
CA GLY A 68 -6.53 -10.01 -2.45
C GLY A 68 -7.91 -10.64 -2.27
N ASP A 69 -8.08 -11.94 -2.56
CA ASP A 69 -9.37 -12.63 -2.45
C ASP A 69 -9.77 -12.93 -0.99
N ALA A 70 -11.03 -13.36 -0.81
CA ALA A 70 -11.59 -13.65 0.50
C ALA A 70 -10.87 -14.81 1.20
N ASP A 71 -10.47 -15.84 0.43
CA ASP A 71 -9.80 -17.02 0.99
C ASP A 71 -8.42 -16.63 1.54
N SER A 72 -7.68 -15.79 0.82
CA SER A 72 -6.40 -15.27 1.30
C SER A 72 -6.56 -14.39 2.54
N TYR A 73 -7.58 -13.53 2.58
CA TYR A 73 -7.87 -12.73 3.77
C TYR A 73 -8.21 -13.62 4.98
N ASP A 74 -9.10 -14.58 4.82
CA ASP A 74 -9.53 -15.45 5.91
C ASP A 74 -8.39 -16.31 6.47
N THR A 75 -7.47 -16.75 5.60
CA THR A 75 -6.36 -17.62 6.01
C THR A 75 -5.14 -16.87 6.51
N LEU A 76 -4.89 -15.66 6.00
CA LEU A 76 -3.65 -14.93 6.26
C LEU A 76 -3.81 -13.73 7.21
N PHE A 77 -4.95 -13.05 7.21
CA PHE A 77 -5.06 -11.75 7.87
C PHE A 77 -6.17 -11.64 8.91
N LYS A 78 -7.21 -12.45 8.81
CA LYS A 78 -8.43 -12.35 9.63
C LYS A 78 -8.16 -12.33 11.15
N ASN A 79 -7.19 -13.12 11.62
CA ASN A 79 -6.82 -13.17 13.03
C ASN A 79 -6.29 -11.82 13.54
N ASN A 80 -5.63 -11.04 12.67
CA ASN A 80 -5.08 -9.73 12.99
C ASN A 80 -6.05 -8.57 12.73
N ALA A 81 -7.16 -8.82 12.04
CA ALA A 81 -8.06 -7.78 11.57
C ALA A 81 -8.62 -6.92 12.69
N GLN A 82 -8.96 -7.52 13.84
CA GLN A 82 -9.51 -6.77 14.97
C GLN A 82 -8.46 -5.84 15.60
N ALA A 83 -7.23 -6.32 15.79
CA ALA A 83 -6.14 -5.53 16.34
C ALA A 83 -5.78 -4.36 15.40
N VAL A 84 -5.69 -4.62 14.10
CA VAL A 84 -5.45 -3.56 13.09
C VAL A 84 -6.58 -2.52 13.05
N ARG A 85 -7.85 -2.95 13.11
CA ARG A 85 -8.98 -2.01 13.18
C ARG A 85 -8.92 -1.12 14.43
N ARG A 86 -8.58 -1.70 15.60
CA ARG A 86 -8.42 -0.92 16.84
C ARG A 86 -7.29 0.09 16.70
N PHE A 87 -6.15 -0.34 16.20
CA PHE A 87 -5.00 0.52 15.94
C PHE A 87 -5.39 1.75 15.07
N VAL A 88 -6.07 1.51 13.94
CA VAL A 88 -6.51 2.60 13.05
C VAL A 88 -7.53 3.52 13.74
N ARG A 89 -8.51 2.97 14.46
CA ARG A 89 -9.51 3.76 15.20
C ARG A 89 -8.90 4.61 16.31
N GLN A 90 -7.81 4.17 16.89
CA GLN A 90 -7.05 4.91 17.91
C GLN A 90 -6.12 5.97 17.31
N GLY A 91 -6.16 6.17 16.00
CA GLY A 91 -5.39 7.21 15.31
C GLY A 91 -4.11 6.72 14.66
N GLY A 92 -3.87 5.41 14.62
CA GLY A 92 -2.81 4.82 13.81
C GLY A 92 -3.09 4.95 12.31
N ARG A 93 -2.05 4.88 11.51
CA ARG A 93 -2.14 5.01 10.05
C ARG A 93 -2.18 3.65 9.37
N TYR A 94 -2.81 3.61 8.20
CA TYR A 94 -2.87 2.40 7.37
C TYR A 94 -2.37 2.71 5.95
N LEU A 95 -1.43 1.93 5.47
CA LEU A 95 -0.97 1.94 4.07
C LEU A 95 -1.31 0.59 3.44
N GLY A 96 -2.18 0.59 2.44
CA GLY A 96 -2.53 -0.60 1.67
C GLY A 96 -2.08 -0.50 0.23
N ILE A 97 -1.35 -1.51 -0.28
CA ILE A 97 -0.95 -1.60 -1.68
C ILE A 97 -1.59 -2.84 -2.30
N CYS A 98 -2.28 -2.69 -3.44
CA CYS A 98 -2.93 -3.76 -4.18
C CYS A 98 -3.80 -4.65 -3.27
N MET A 99 -3.34 -5.84 -2.84
CA MET A 99 -4.02 -6.69 -1.86
C MET A 99 -4.39 -5.92 -0.59
N GLY A 100 -3.45 -5.16 -0.03
CA GLY A 100 -3.69 -4.36 1.16
C GLY A 100 -4.72 -3.25 0.94
N ALA A 101 -4.83 -2.71 -0.27
CA ALA A 101 -5.87 -1.75 -0.62
C ALA A 101 -7.26 -2.44 -0.70
N TYR A 102 -7.35 -3.63 -1.30
CA TYR A 102 -8.59 -4.43 -1.27
C TYR A 102 -9.04 -4.74 0.15
N TRP A 103 -8.10 -5.15 1.03
CA TRP A 103 -8.43 -5.53 2.40
C TRP A 103 -8.83 -4.37 3.31
N ALA A 104 -8.61 -3.11 2.90
CA ALA A 104 -9.18 -1.94 3.59
C ALA A 104 -10.71 -1.84 3.40
N GLY A 105 -11.25 -2.43 2.34
CA GLY A 105 -12.64 -2.34 1.90
C GLY A 105 -13.68 -2.96 2.84
N GLN A 106 -14.95 -2.75 2.46
CA GLN A 106 -16.14 -3.06 3.27
C GLN A 106 -16.23 -4.54 3.68
N HIS A 107 -15.85 -5.47 2.80
CA HIS A 107 -15.97 -6.91 3.05
C HIS A 107 -14.83 -7.49 3.91
N TYR A 108 -13.82 -6.69 4.25
CA TYR A 108 -12.61 -7.11 4.94
C TYR A 108 -12.41 -6.31 6.24
N LEU A 109 -11.44 -5.40 6.26
CA LEU A 109 -11.18 -4.56 7.43
C LEU A 109 -12.30 -3.55 7.69
N ASN A 110 -13.02 -3.11 6.67
CA ASN A 110 -14.08 -2.11 6.78
C ASN A 110 -13.61 -0.86 7.56
N ILE A 111 -12.52 -0.28 7.11
CA ILE A 111 -11.91 0.93 7.71
C ILE A 111 -12.15 2.20 6.88
N LEU A 112 -12.79 2.08 5.71
CA LEU A 112 -13.08 3.19 4.81
C LEU A 112 -14.46 3.81 5.09
N ASP A 113 -14.60 5.11 4.85
CA ASP A 113 -15.87 5.83 4.94
C ASP A 113 -16.39 6.17 3.54
N SER A 114 -17.48 5.51 3.13
CA SER A 114 -18.17 5.76 1.84
C SER A 114 -17.27 5.57 0.60
N VAL A 115 -16.22 4.78 0.74
CA VAL A 115 -15.26 4.42 -0.31
C VAL A 115 -15.03 2.91 -0.26
N ASP A 116 -14.80 2.30 -1.41
CA ASP A 116 -14.44 0.89 -1.49
C ASP A 116 -13.38 0.63 -2.57
N ALA A 117 -12.67 -0.50 -2.43
CA ALA A 117 -11.69 -0.98 -3.37
C ALA A 117 -12.31 -2.06 -4.26
N VAL A 118 -12.38 -1.81 -5.56
CA VAL A 118 -12.98 -2.72 -6.54
C VAL A 118 -11.99 -3.08 -7.64
N GLN A 119 -12.16 -4.24 -8.28
CA GLN A 119 -11.27 -4.63 -9.39
C GLN A 119 -11.30 -3.60 -10.53
N TYR A 120 -10.16 -3.00 -10.84
CA TYR A 120 -10.06 -2.02 -11.92
C TYR A 120 -10.46 -2.61 -13.28
N LEU A 121 -10.08 -3.87 -13.55
CA LEU A 121 -10.42 -4.53 -14.82
C LEU A 121 -11.94 -4.64 -15.09
N LYS A 122 -12.78 -4.53 -14.06
CA LYS A 122 -14.24 -4.56 -14.18
C LYS A 122 -14.86 -3.16 -14.30
N ARG A 123 -14.04 -2.11 -14.28
CA ARG A 123 -14.54 -0.73 -14.36
C ARG A 123 -14.91 -0.32 -15.79
N PRO A 124 -15.91 0.52 -15.98
CA PRO A 124 -16.19 1.13 -17.28
C PRO A 124 -14.98 1.90 -17.80
N GLY A 125 -14.68 1.76 -19.09
CA GLY A 125 -13.58 2.48 -19.72
C GLY A 125 -12.18 2.00 -19.34
N THR A 126 -12.04 0.87 -18.64
CA THR A 126 -10.74 0.27 -18.31
C THR A 126 -9.95 -0.08 -19.58
N ASP A 127 -8.65 0.16 -19.58
CA ASP A 127 -7.69 -0.18 -20.64
C ASP A 127 -7.09 -1.58 -20.48
N THR A 128 -7.63 -2.40 -19.57
CA THR A 128 -7.21 -3.79 -19.35
C THR A 128 -8.40 -4.73 -19.23
N ARG A 129 -8.23 -5.96 -19.69
CA ARG A 129 -9.27 -7.01 -19.65
C ARG A 129 -8.84 -8.30 -18.98
N ARG A 130 -7.59 -8.37 -18.51
CA ARG A 130 -7.03 -9.60 -17.91
C ARG A 130 -6.22 -9.28 -16.67
N PRO A 131 -6.37 -10.09 -15.60
CA PRO A 131 -5.70 -9.88 -14.32
C PRO A 131 -4.27 -10.47 -14.36
N HIS A 132 -3.39 -9.98 -15.23
CA HIS A 132 -2.01 -10.45 -15.31
C HIS A 132 -1.04 -9.27 -15.21
N ALA A 133 0.21 -9.58 -14.86
CA ALA A 133 1.28 -8.60 -14.74
C ALA A 133 1.40 -7.73 -16.00
N LYS A 134 1.40 -6.44 -15.81
CA LYS A 134 1.64 -5.42 -16.84
C LYS A 134 2.07 -4.10 -16.21
N TYR A 135 2.44 -3.14 -17.02
CA TYR A 135 2.49 -1.75 -16.61
C TYR A 135 1.20 -1.05 -17.02
N MET A 136 0.74 -0.14 -16.18
CA MET A 136 -0.43 0.69 -16.43
C MET A 136 -0.01 2.15 -16.53
N SER A 137 -0.58 2.87 -17.49
CA SER A 137 -0.44 4.32 -17.52
C SER A 137 -1.32 4.91 -16.43
N VAL A 138 -0.73 5.72 -15.58
CA VAL A 138 -1.40 6.40 -14.47
C VAL A 138 -1.03 7.88 -14.49
N THR A 139 -1.90 8.73 -13.98
CA THR A 139 -1.59 10.14 -13.71
C THR A 139 -1.40 10.31 -12.21
N TRP A 140 -0.17 10.56 -11.77
CA TRP A 140 0.19 10.77 -10.37
C TRP A 140 0.47 12.26 -10.13
N GLN A 141 -0.39 12.93 -9.35
CA GLN A 141 -0.27 14.37 -9.07
C GLN A 141 -0.05 15.23 -10.34
N GLY A 142 -0.72 14.87 -11.43
CA GLY A 142 -0.63 15.59 -12.72
C GLY A 142 0.46 15.11 -13.68
N GLU A 143 1.35 14.23 -13.25
CA GLU A 143 2.41 13.64 -14.08
C GLU A 143 2.02 12.23 -14.55
N THR A 144 2.35 11.89 -15.80
CA THR A 144 2.10 10.56 -16.36
C THR A 144 3.24 9.61 -16.00
N ASP A 145 2.90 8.50 -15.35
CA ASP A 145 3.80 7.41 -14.99
C ASP A 145 3.31 6.07 -15.56
N HIS A 146 4.19 5.05 -15.58
CA HIS A 146 3.89 3.70 -16.03
C HIS A 146 4.24 2.70 -14.93
N MET A 147 3.28 2.39 -14.06
CA MET A 147 3.51 1.55 -12.88
C MET A 147 3.19 0.09 -13.11
N PHE A 148 3.93 -0.79 -12.42
CA PHE A 148 3.59 -2.20 -12.38
C PHE A 148 2.20 -2.41 -11.77
N TRP A 149 1.42 -3.28 -12.39
CA TRP A 149 0.07 -3.62 -11.99
C TRP A 149 -0.17 -5.14 -12.16
N TYR A 150 -0.84 -5.75 -11.19
CA TYR A 150 -1.32 -7.13 -11.28
C TYR A 150 -2.67 -7.21 -10.58
N ASP A 151 -3.76 -7.16 -11.35
CA ASP A 151 -5.15 -7.15 -10.86
C ASP A 151 -5.42 -6.13 -9.73
N GLY A 152 -4.80 -4.96 -9.84
CA GLY A 152 -4.92 -3.91 -8.84
C GLY A 152 -6.31 -3.27 -8.82
N CYS A 153 -6.65 -2.63 -7.71
CA CYS A 153 -7.95 -2.02 -7.51
C CYS A 153 -8.07 -0.62 -8.08
N ALA A 154 -9.32 -0.23 -8.37
CA ALA A 154 -9.78 1.16 -8.41
C ALA A 154 -10.47 1.48 -7.08
N LEU A 155 -10.33 2.73 -6.63
CA LEU A 155 -10.93 3.22 -5.40
C LEU A 155 -12.13 4.08 -5.77
N VAL A 156 -13.31 3.63 -5.37
CA VAL A 156 -14.60 4.18 -5.81
C VAL A 156 -15.46 4.58 -4.62
N GLY A 157 -16.31 5.57 -4.79
CA GLY A 157 -17.23 6.03 -3.77
C GLY A 157 -17.39 7.55 -3.78
N ASP A 158 -17.73 8.11 -2.63
CA ASP A 158 -17.93 9.54 -2.47
C ASP A 158 -16.58 10.30 -2.55
N ARG A 159 -16.35 10.97 -3.67
CA ARG A 159 -15.11 11.73 -3.92
C ARG A 159 -14.88 12.90 -2.95
N SER A 160 -15.90 13.34 -2.23
CA SER A 160 -15.74 14.35 -1.18
C SER A 160 -15.11 13.80 0.10
N LYS A 161 -15.00 12.48 0.23
CA LYS A 161 -14.49 11.78 1.41
C LYS A 161 -13.02 11.41 1.33
N PHE A 162 -12.38 11.62 0.19
CA PHE A 162 -10.95 11.28 0.01
C PHE A 162 -10.26 12.24 -0.96
N GLU A 163 -8.97 12.35 -0.80
CA GLU A 163 -8.09 13.00 -1.76
C GLU A 163 -7.62 11.98 -2.81
N THR A 164 -7.81 12.30 -4.08
CA THR A 164 -7.25 11.51 -5.19
C THR A 164 -5.81 11.93 -5.43
N VAL A 165 -4.86 11.02 -5.21
CA VAL A 165 -3.43 11.24 -5.44
C VAL A 165 -3.02 10.82 -6.84
N ALA A 166 -3.60 9.71 -7.33
CA ALA A 166 -3.37 9.26 -8.70
C ALA A 166 -4.63 8.66 -9.31
N THR A 167 -4.72 8.69 -10.65
CA THR A 167 -5.83 8.12 -11.43
C THR A 167 -5.32 7.17 -12.49
N TYR A 168 -6.17 6.19 -12.85
CA TYR A 168 -6.07 5.42 -14.08
C TYR A 168 -6.50 6.26 -15.29
N THR A 169 -6.26 5.73 -16.49
CA THR A 169 -6.61 6.40 -17.77
C THR A 169 -8.11 6.68 -17.95
N ASN A 170 -8.99 5.86 -17.32
CA ASN A 170 -10.44 6.07 -17.33
C ASN A 170 -10.93 7.11 -16.29
N GLY A 171 -10.02 7.71 -15.52
CA GLY A 171 -10.33 8.69 -14.46
C GLY A 171 -10.73 8.10 -13.11
N ASP A 172 -10.78 6.77 -12.96
CA ASP A 172 -10.95 6.15 -11.64
C ASP A 172 -9.72 6.38 -10.76
N ALA A 173 -9.93 6.58 -9.46
CA ALA A 173 -8.82 6.77 -8.53
C ALA A 173 -7.99 5.48 -8.41
N MET A 174 -6.68 5.61 -8.60
CA MET A 174 -5.67 4.56 -8.45
C MET A 174 -4.98 4.64 -7.08
N ALA A 175 -4.76 5.85 -6.58
CA ALA A 175 -4.24 6.08 -5.24
C ALA A 175 -5.03 7.20 -4.56
N ILE A 176 -5.35 7.00 -3.28
CA ILE A 176 -6.11 7.95 -2.46
C ILE A 176 -5.51 8.09 -1.07
N ARG A 177 -5.84 9.21 -0.43
CA ARG A 177 -5.74 9.40 1.01
C ARG A 177 -7.11 9.74 1.59
N GLN A 178 -7.51 9.01 2.61
CA GLN A 178 -8.71 9.28 3.39
C GLN A 178 -8.32 9.35 4.87
N ASN A 179 -8.29 10.55 5.45
CA ASN A 179 -7.77 10.75 6.79
C ASN A 179 -6.35 10.13 6.93
N ARG A 180 -6.21 9.15 7.83
CA ARG A 180 -4.96 8.43 8.11
C ARG A 180 -4.84 7.10 7.35
N ILE A 181 -5.60 6.92 6.28
CA ILE A 181 -5.59 5.74 5.43
C ILE A 181 -5.09 6.12 4.05
N GLY A 182 -4.03 5.48 3.59
CA GLY A 182 -3.49 5.61 2.25
C GLY A 182 -3.61 4.31 1.48
N LEU A 183 -4.16 4.36 0.27
CA LEU A 183 -4.38 3.18 -0.57
C LEU A 183 -3.82 3.40 -1.97
N ILE A 184 -3.19 2.37 -2.53
CA ILE A 184 -2.57 2.39 -3.86
C ILE A 184 -2.95 1.11 -4.60
N GLY A 185 -3.53 1.23 -5.79
CA GLY A 185 -3.95 0.09 -6.62
C GLY A 185 -2.82 -0.54 -7.44
N CYS A 186 -1.82 0.23 -7.87
CA CYS A 186 -0.61 -0.24 -8.54
C CYS A 186 0.52 -0.51 -7.53
N HIS A 187 1.72 -0.87 -8.05
CA HIS A 187 2.88 -1.23 -7.24
C HIS A 187 4.05 -0.25 -7.43
N PRO A 188 4.08 0.90 -6.74
CA PRO A 188 5.22 1.82 -6.79
C PRO A 188 6.49 1.24 -6.17
N GLU A 189 6.37 0.23 -5.31
CA GLU A 189 7.46 -0.52 -4.70
C GLU A 189 8.09 -1.56 -5.62
N ALA A 190 7.49 -1.82 -6.80
CA ALA A 190 7.93 -2.87 -7.70
C ALA A 190 9.41 -2.72 -8.08
N GLU A 191 10.12 -3.84 -8.08
CA GLU A 191 11.53 -3.93 -8.41
C GLU A 191 11.74 -4.32 -9.88
N GLN A 192 12.95 -4.09 -10.40
CA GLN A 192 13.28 -4.36 -11.80
C GLN A 192 12.95 -5.80 -12.23
N PHE A 193 13.20 -6.79 -11.35
CA PHE A 193 12.98 -8.19 -11.70
C PHE A 193 11.49 -8.51 -11.95
N TRP A 194 10.54 -7.76 -11.40
CA TRP A 194 9.11 -7.93 -11.67
C TRP A 194 8.77 -7.64 -13.14
N TYR A 195 9.54 -6.77 -13.79
CA TYR A 195 9.40 -6.44 -15.21
C TYR A 195 10.12 -7.43 -16.12
N ASN A 196 10.96 -8.31 -15.57
CA ASN A 196 11.81 -9.21 -16.38
C ASN A 196 11.06 -10.44 -16.91
N ASP A 197 9.94 -10.82 -16.30
CA ASP A 197 9.17 -12.01 -16.70
C ASP A 197 8.68 -11.93 -18.15
N TYR A 198 8.53 -10.72 -18.69
CA TYR A 198 8.12 -10.48 -20.06
C TYR A 198 9.04 -9.48 -20.76
N SER A 199 9.57 -9.86 -21.94
CA SER A 199 10.48 -9.01 -22.71
C SER A 199 9.90 -7.64 -23.07
N TRP A 200 8.59 -7.57 -23.31
CA TRP A 200 7.88 -6.32 -23.59
C TRP A 200 7.72 -5.42 -22.38
N MET A 201 7.68 -5.96 -21.14
CA MET A 201 7.63 -5.19 -19.91
C MET A 201 9.00 -4.62 -19.52
N ARG A 202 10.07 -5.40 -19.75
CA ARG A 202 11.45 -5.03 -19.37
C ARG A 202 11.87 -3.65 -19.89
N ARG A 203 11.50 -3.30 -21.12
CA ARG A 203 11.81 -2.00 -21.73
C ARG A 203 11.10 -0.80 -21.09
N HIS A 204 10.06 -1.05 -20.29
CA HIS A 204 9.31 0.00 -19.58
C HIS A 204 9.80 0.24 -18.16
N TRP A 205 10.83 -0.48 -17.73
CA TRP A 205 11.51 -0.16 -16.49
C TRP A 205 12.34 1.11 -16.66
N ALA A 206 11.96 2.16 -15.94
CA ALA A 206 12.61 3.49 -15.97
C ALA A 206 13.20 3.88 -14.59
N GLY A 207 13.67 2.88 -13.83
CA GLY A 207 14.23 3.14 -12.49
C GLY A 207 13.23 2.97 -11.33
N GLY A 208 11.97 2.61 -11.64
CA GLY A 208 10.91 2.38 -10.66
C GLY A 208 10.29 3.65 -10.11
N HIS A 209 9.31 3.46 -9.23
CA HIS A 209 8.46 4.53 -8.69
C HIS A 209 8.59 4.67 -7.17
N ARG A 210 9.71 4.22 -6.58
CA ARG A 210 9.96 4.27 -5.13
C ARG A 210 9.82 5.68 -4.55
N HIS A 211 10.22 6.71 -5.30
CA HIS A 211 10.05 8.10 -4.89
C HIS A 211 8.57 8.45 -4.65
N ARG A 212 7.64 7.92 -5.48
CA ARG A 212 6.19 8.12 -5.28
C ARG A 212 5.70 7.48 -3.99
N LEU A 213 6.20 6.27 -3.67
CA LEU A 213 5.86 5.61 -2.41
C LEU A 213 6.41 6.36 -1.21
N ILE A 214 7.64 6.88 -1.29
CA ILE A 214 8.25 7.67 -0.21
C ILE A 214 7.41 8.93 0.04
N GLU A 215 7.15 9.72 -0.99
CA GLU A 215 6.32 10.94 -0.89
C GLU A 215 4.93 10.64 -0.32
N PHE A 216 4.29 9.56 -0.79
CA PHE A 216 2.97 9.15 -0.33
C PHE A 216 2.96 8.77 1.15
N ALA A 217 3.96 7.98 1.59
CA ALA A 217 4.10 7.57 2.99
C ALA A 217 4.42 8.77 3.89
N ASP A 218 5.33 9.66 3.47
CA ASP A 218 5.70 10.86 4.22
C ASP A 218 4.50 11.81 4.39
N GLN A 219 3.69 11.99 3.35
CA GLN A 219 2.47 12.79 3.42
C GLN A 219 1.39 12.14 4.31
N LEU A 220 1.27 10.80 4.25
CA LEU A 220 0.37 10.06 5.15
C LEU A 220 0.82 10.17 6.61
N MET A 221 2.12 10.26 6.88
CA MET A 221 2.65 10.45 8.24
C MET A 221 2.37 11.83 8.81
N GLN A 222 2.10 12.83 7.97
CA GLN A 222 1.79 14.20 8.38
C GLN A 222 0.28 14.42 8.63
N SER A 223 -0.58 13.47 8.25
CA SER A 223 -2.04 13.54 8.37
C SER A 223 -2.55 13.26 9.80
#